data_a8d017f4e8ce1958b171e62a0c4c8a43
#
_entry.id   a8d017f4e8ce1958b171e62a0c4c8a43
#
_cell.length_a   1.000
_cell.length_b   1.000
_cell.length_c   1.000
_cell.angle_alpha   90.00
_cell.angle_beta   90.00
_cell.angle_gamma   90.00
#
_symmetry.space_group_name_H-M   'P 1'
#
loop_
_entity.id
_entity.type
_entity.pdbx_description
1 polymer ?
#
loop_
_entity_poly.entity_id
_entity_poly.type
_entity_poly.pdbx_seq_one_letter_code
_entity_poly.pdbx_strand_id
1 'polypeptide(L)'
;MYISGEKHSEKVWTHYPHYGVIAFDVVLIGFVIVVWVNVKQTLPANEDTIRAIGQQWSWSFVHTGKDGKLDTDDDVNTVNDLHVIKDKTYHFELQSRDVLHNFAIPAFRLRQDIIPGRTIKGWFKPTESGTFDLQCAEICGRGHSMMFAAITVHPDRQSYDGTMDAIRAGTYESHFELKRQLGPVPLPFTVSKKESTSPYAIELAKSF
;
A
#
# COMPACT_ATOMS: atom_id res chain seq x y z
N MET A 1 19.62 -36.04 31.25
CA MET A 1 18.86 -36.94 32.14
C MET A 1 17.70 -37.48 31.33
N TYR A 2 17.75 -38.76 30.89
CA TYR A 2 16.68 -39.39 30.14
C TYR A 2 15.61 -39.91 31.12
N ILE A 3 14.44 -39.34 31.09
CA ILE A 3 13.33 -39.82 31.94
C ILE A 3 12.55 -40.86 31.13
N SER A 4 12.74 -42.13 31.43
CA SER A 4 11.94 -43.19 30.85
C SER A 4 10.53 -43.07 31.46
N GLY A 5 9.57 -42.64 30.64
CA GLY A 5 8.18 -42.42 31.09
C GLY A 5 7.42 -43.71 31.29
N GLU A 6 7.77 -44.51 32.30
CA GLU A 6 7.07 -45.74 32.65
C GLU A 6 5.82 -45.51 33.48
N LYS A 7 5.64 -44.32 34.06
CA LYS A 7 4.43 -44.00 34.88
C LYS A 7 3.45 -43.19 34.04
N HIS A 8 2.29 -43.74 33.83
CA HIS A 8 1.17 -43.10 33.09
C HIS A 8 0.77 -41.72 33.67
N SER A 9 0.92 -41.55 34.97
CA SER A 9 0.67 -40.27 35.68
C SER A 9 1.63 -39.14 35.28
N GLU A 10 2.88 -39.46 34.91
CA GLU A 10 3.86 -38.45 34.49
C GLU A 10 3.56 -37.92 33.08
N LYS A 11 2.99 -38.74 32.23
CA LYS A 11 2.59 -38.35 30.85
C LYS A 11 1.38 -37.42 30.83
N VAL A 12 0.45 -37.58 31.77
CA VAL A 12 -0.76 -36.74 31.90
C VAL A 12 -0.36 -35.28 32.18
N TRP A 13 0.56 -35.03 33.09
CA TRP A 13 1.01 -33.67 33.43
C TRP A 13 1.66 -32.93 32.26
N THR A 14 2.31 -33.65 31.33
CA THR A 14 2.91 -33.05 30.17
C THR A 14 1.90 -32.55 29.13
N HIS A 15 0.66 -33.04 29.18
CA HIS A 15 -0.40 -32.65 28.24
C HIS A 15 -1.11 -31.36 28.67
N TYR A 16 -1.18 -31.01 29.93
CA TYR A 16 -1.90 -29.81 30.41
C TYR A 16 -1.36 -28.51 29.77
N PRO A 17 -0.04 -28.24 29.67
CA PRO A 17 0.46 -27.08 28.98
C PRO A 17 0.06 -27.05 27.49
N HIS A 18 0.05 -28.21 26.82
CA HIS A 18 -0.37 -28.30 25.42
C HIS A 18 -1.84 -27.97 25.22
N TYR A 19 -2.72 -28.44 26.12
CA TYR A 19 -4.13 -28.08 26.07
C TYR A 19 -4.34 -26.59 26.36
N GLY A 20 -3.55 -26.01 27.26
CA GLY A 20 -3.56 -24.59 27.53
C GLY A 20 -3.19 -23.76 26.29
N VAL A 21 -2.13 -24.13 25.60
CA VAL A 21 -1.70 -23.49 24.34
C VAL A 21 -2.77 -23.66 23.25
N ILE A 22 -3.30 -24.87 23.05
CA ILE A 22 -4.34 -25.10 22.05
C ILE A 22 -5.58 -24.25 22.33
N ALA A 23 -6.03 -24.18 23.58
CA ALA A 23 -7.19 -23.38 23.95
C ALA A 23 -6.94 -21.88 23.67
N PHE A 24 -5.73 -21.37 24.00
CA PHE A 24 -5.32 -20.01 23.69
C PHE A 24 -5.30 -19.75 22.20
N ASP A 25 -4.70 -20.67 21.40
CA ASP A 25 -4.59 -20.53 19.95
C ASP A 25 -5.98 -20.51 19.26
N VAL A 26 -6.92 -21.33 19.74
CA VAL A 26 -8.29 -21.33 19.22
C VAL A 26 -8.95 -19.96 19.42
N VAL A 27 -8.80 -19.36 20.60
CA VAL A 27 -9.32 -18.03 20.88
C VAL A 27 -8.63 -16.98 20.02
N LEU A 28 -7.30 -17.04 19.90
CA LEU A 28 -6.51 -16.13 19.12
C LEU A 28 -6.88 -16.19 17.63
N ILE A 29 -6.98 -17.39 17.06
CA ILE A 29 -7.37 -17.61 15.67
C ILE A 29 -8.79 -17.07 15.43
N GLY A 30 -9.72 -17.33 16.32
CA GLY A 30 -11.07 -16.77 16.22
C GLY A 30 -11.07 -15.25 16.15
N PHE A 31 -10.31 -14.60 17.01
CA PHE A 31 -10.15 -13.14 17.01
C PHE A 31 -9.50 -12.63 15.72
N VAL A 32 -8.40 -13.26 15.28
CA VAL A 32 -7.69 -12.89 14.05
C VAL A 32 -8.59 -13.03 12.81
N ILE A 33 -9.41 -14.09 12.73
CA ILE A 33 -10.36 -14.27 11.64
C ILE A 33 -11.38 -13.13 11.60
N VAL A 34 -11.94 -12.74 12.74
CA VAL A 34 -12.89 -11.62 12.82
C VAL A 34 -12.24 -10.32 12.34
N VAL A 35 -11.03 -10.00 12.83
CA VAL A 35 -10.29 -8.82 12.41
C VAL A 35 -10.00 -8.87 10.90
N TRP A 36 -9.54 -10.01 10.39
CA TRP A 36 -9.23 -10.18 8.97
C TRP A 36 -10.45 -9.99 8.07
N VAL A 37 -11.59 -10.57 8.45
CA VAL A 37 -12.84 -10.39 7.69
C VAL A 37 -13.25 -8.93 7.66
N ASN A 38 -13.21 -8.24 8.80
CA ASN A 38 -13.64 -6.84 8.88
C ASN A 38 -12.69 -5.89 8.13
N VAL A 39 -11.38 -6.17 8.11
CA VAL A 39 -10.38 -5.27 7.52
C VAL A 39 -10.11 -5.57 6.04
N LYS A 40 -10.09 -6.86 5.68
CA LYS A 40 -9.68 -7.30 4.33
C LYS A 40 -10.82 -7.76 3.43
N GLN A 41 -11.84 -8.39 4.00
CA GLN A 41 -12.95 -8.94 3.20
C GLN A 41 -14.11 -7.94 3.05
N THR A 42 -14.38 -7.16 4.08
CA THR A 42 -15.45 -6.16 4.03
C THR A 42 -14.86 -4.84 3.51
N LEU A 43 -15.00 -4.63 2.21
CA LEU A 43 -14.60 -3.37 1.59
C LEU A 43 -15.57 -2.26 2.00
N PRO A 44 -15.10 -1.07 2.40
CA PRO A 44 -15.96 0.07 2.67
C PRO A 44 -16.68 0.53 1.40
N ALA A 45 -17.67 1.39 1.57
CA ALA A 45 -18.33 2.01 0.41
C ALA A 45 -17.31 2.70 -0.48
N ASN A 46 -17.35 2.38 -1.77
CA ASN A 46 -16.43 2.92 -2.76
C ASN A 46 -16.89 4.31 -3.22
N GLU A 47 -15.95 5.25 -3.25
CA GLU A 47 -16.17 6.59 -3.81
C GLU A 47 -15.45 6.76 -5.15
N ASP A 48 -14.41 5.93 -5.40
CA ASP A 48 -13.69 5.91 -6.67
C ASP A 48 -12.83 4.64 -6.82
N THR A 49 -12.52 4.25 -8.04
CA THR A 49 -11.69 3.08 -8.34
C THR A 49 -10.47 3.50 -9.16
N ILE A 50 -9.31 2.99 -8.82
CA ILE A 50 -8.08 3.14 -9.60
C ILE A 50 -7.56 1.77 -10.00
N ARG A 51 -6.94 1.68 -11.17
CA ARG A 51 -6.18 0.49 -11.55
C ARG A 51 -4.70 0.81 -11.60
N ALA A 52 -3.90 -0.01 -10.93
CA ALA A 52 -2.45 0.06 -10.98
C ALA A 52 -1.90 -1.19 -11.65
N ILE A 53 -1.06 -1.00 -12.65
CA ILE A 53 -0.48 -2.06 -13.46
C ILE A 53 1.03 -1.99 -13.29
N GLY A 54 1.61 -3.05 -12.71
CA GLY A 54 3.06 -3.23 -12.60
C GLY A 54 3.62 -3.89 -13.86
N GLN A 55 4.73 -3.38 -14.35
CA GLN A 55 5.56 -4.01 -15.38
C GLN A 55 7.03 -3.67 -15.15
N GLN A 56 7.95 -4.45 -15.69
CA GLN A 56 9.39 -4.21 -15.56
C GLN A 56 9.81 -2.94 -16.33
N TRP A 57 10.16 -1.82 -15.75
CA TRP A 57 10.21 -1.49 -14.31
C TRP A 57 9.50 -0.16 -14.09
N SER A 58 8.22 -0.12 -14.31
CA SER A 58 7.37 1.07 -14.22
C SER A 58 5.97 0.72 -13.72
N TRP A 59 5.28 1.74 -13.27
CA TRP A 59 3.88 1.68 -12.86
C TRP A 59 3.01 2.44 -13.86
N SER A 60 1.92 1.82 -14.31
CA SER A 60 0.87 2.50 -15.07
C SER A 60 -0.38 2.60 -14.21
N PHE A 61 -0.96 3.77 -14.14
CA PHE A 61 -2.19 4.01 -13.39
C PHE A 61 -3.31 4.42 -14.33
N VAL A 62 -4.50 3.86 -14.11
CA VAL A 62 -5.73 4.24 -14.79
C VAL A 62 -6.63 4.88 -13.75
N HIS A 63 -6.94 6.14 -13.96
CA HIS A 63 -7.88 6.91 -13.16
C HIS A 63 -9.22 6.93 -13.86
N THR A 64 -10.30 6.71 -13.14
CA THR A 64 -11.65 6.85 -13.67
C THR A 64 -11.88 8.27 -14.19
N GLY A 65 -12.63 8.36 -15.26
CA GLY A 65 -13.09 9.63 -15.79
C GLY A 65 -14.19 10.26 -14.95
N LYS A 66 -15.00 11.09 -15.60
CA LYS A 66 -16.15 11.78 -14.94
C LYS A 66 -17.28 10.82 -14.61
N ASP A 67 -17.36 9.70 -15.31
CA ASP A 67 -18.40 8.68 -15.11
C ASP A 67 -18.11 7.76 -13.91
N GLY A 68 -16.89 7.82 -13.32
CA GLY A 68 -16.46 7.02 -12.17
C GLY A 68 -16.30 5.52 -12.46
N LYS A 69 -16.16 5.14 -13.74
CA LYS A 69 -15.98 3.75 -14.16
C LYS A 69 -14.64 3.60 -14.86
N LEU A 70 -14.03 2.43 -14.71
CA LEU A 70 -12.84 2.04 -15.48
C LEU A 70 -13.25 1.43 -16.83
N ASP A 71 -12.31 1.45 -17.77
CA ASP A 71 -12.43 0.93 -19.13
C ASP A 71 -13.43 1.74 -19.99
N THR A 72 -13.42 3.07 -19.79
CA THR A 72 -14.21 4.03 -20.56
C THR A 72 -13.30 5.02 -21.30
N ASP A 73 -13.83 5.69 -22.33
CA ASP A 73 -13.06 6.60 -23.20
C ASP A 73 -12.55 7.86 -22.47
N ASP A 74 -13.11 8.16 -21.31
CA ASP A 74 -12.72 9.32 -20.50
C ASP A 74 -11.69 9.00 -19.40
N ASP A 75 -11.20 7.74 -19.33
CA ASP A 75 -10.14 7.33 -18.42
C ASP A 75 -8.86 8.12 -18.65
N VAL A 76 -8.16 8.42 -17.54
CA VAL A 76 -6.87 9.10 -17.58
C VAL A 76 -5.76 8.14 -17.21
N ASN A 77 -4.82 7.95 -18.13
CA ASN A 77 -3.66 7.09 -17.93
C ASN A 77 -2.44 7.92 -17.54
N THR A 78 -1.76 7.49 -16.46
CA THR A 78 -0.49 8.10 -16.03
C THR A 78 0.58 7.04 -15.85
N VAL A 79 1.84 7.44 -15.93
CA VAL A 79 2.99 6.55 -15.73
C VAL A 79 3.82 7.07 -14.55
N ASN A 80 4.04 6.21 -13.57
CA ASN A 80 4.80 6.49 -12.35
C ASN A 80 4.29 7.71 -11.54
N ASP A 81 3.04 8.10 -11.75
CA ASP A 81 2.43 9.24 -11.07
C ASP A 81 0.95 8.96 -10.80
N LEU A 82 0.61 8.72 -9.54
CA LEU A 82 -0.73 8.39 -9.08
C LEU A 82 -1.36 9.61 -8.40
N HIS A 83 -2.56 9.97 -8.81
CA HIS A 83 -3.28 11.11 -8.25
C HIS A 83 -4.54 10.65 -7.52
N VAL A 84 -4.75 11.15 -6.31
CA VAL A 84 -5.91 10.86 -5.47
C VAL A 84 -6.34 12.10 -4.68
N ILE A 85 -7.54 12.10 -4.15
CA ILE A 85 -8.11 13.20 -3.35
C ILE A 85 -8.09 12.79 -1.88
N LYS A 86 -7.73 13.74 -1.01
CA LYS A 86 -7.75 13.58 0.44
C LYS A 86 -9.15 13.19 0.93
N ASP A 87 -9.19 12.36 1.98
CA ASP A 87 -10.40 11.91 2.67
C ASP A 87 -11.42 11.14 1.80
N LYS A 88 -11.06 10.79 0.56
CA LYS A 88 -11.86 9.97 -0.34
C LYS A 88 -11.44 8.50 -0.26
N THR A 89 -12.42 7.59 -0.25
CA THR A 89 -12.18 6.14 -0.22
C THR A 89 -11.99 5.61 -1.62
N TYR A 90 -10.82 5.06 -1.89
CA TYR A 90 -10.47 4.44 -3.17
C TYR A 90 -10.44 2.92 -3.07
N HIS A 91 -11.14 2.27 -3.99
CA HIS A 91 -10.82 0.87 -4.29
C HIS A 91 -9.69 0.82 -5.33
N PHE A 92 -8.84 -0.16 -5.21
CA PHE A 92 -7.80 -0.39 -6.21
C PHE A 92 -7.91 -1.80 -6.82
N GLU A 93 -7.57 -1.86 -8.10
CA GLU A 93 -7.34 -3.08 -8.86
C GLU A 93 -5.86 -3.15 -9.24
N LEU A 94 -5.14 -4.11 -8.70
CA LEU A 94 -3.72 -4.31 -8.97
C LEU A 94 -3.52 -5.46 -9.96
N GLN A 95 -2.76 -5.20 -11.02
CA GLN A 95 -2.46 -6.16 -12.07
C GLN A 95 -0.97 -6.13 -12.42
N SER A 96 -0.42 -7.27 -12.82
CA SER A 96 0.92 -7.37 -13.37
C SER A 96 0.87 -7.87 -14.81
N ARG A 97 1.71 -7.27 -15.67
CA ARG A 97 1.86 -7.70 -17.08
C ARG A 97 2.91 -8.79 -17.27
N ASP A 98 3.83 -8.95 -16.32
CA ASP A 98 5.01 -9.78 -16.53
C ASP A 98 5.36 -10.66 -15.32
N VAL A 99 5.94 -10.10 -14.27
CA VAL A 99 6.44 -10.83 -13.09
C VAL A 99 5.74 -10.39 -11.81
N LEU A 100 6.09 -11.00 -10.70
CA LEU A 100 5.63 -10.58 -9.39
C LEU A 100 6.19 -9.19 -9.04
N HIS A 101 5.31 -8.28 -8.61
CA HIS A 101 5.67 -6.99 -8.03
C HIS A 101 4.96 -6.81 -6.70
N ASN A 102 5.33 -5.79 -5.94
CA ASN A 102 4.61 -5.42 -4.73
C ASN A 102 4.31 -3.92 -4.73
N PHE A 103 3.04 -3.58 -4.66
CA PHE A 103 2.55 -2.22 -4.58
C PHE A 103 2.66 -1.73 -3.14
N ALA A 104 3.66 -0.91 -2.86
CA ALA A 104 3.93 -0.44 -1.52
C ALA A 104 3.88 1.09 -1.44
N ILE A 105 3.05 1.60 -0.54
CA ILE A 105 2.99 3.01 -0.14
C ILE A 105 3.26 3.07 1.36
N PRO A 106 4.52 3.27 1.76
CA PRO A 106 4.91 3.22 3.19
C PRO A 106 4.14 4.23 4.05
N ALA A 107 3.90 5.44 3.52
CA ALA A 107 3.12 6.47 4.22
C ALA A 107 1.68 6.04 4.56
N PHE A 108 1.09 5.15 3.75
CA PHE A 108 -0.26 4.63 3.97
C PHE A 108 -0.25 3.30 4.74
N ARG A 109 0.93 2.77 5.08
CA ARG A 109 1.13 1.41 5.63
C ARG A 109 0.49 0.34 4.74
N LEU A 110 0.45 0.61 3.44
CA LEU A 110 -0.11 -0.28 2.42
C LEU A 110 1.02 -1.04 1.75
N ARG A 111 0.87 -2.36 1.69
CA ARG A 111 1.76 -3.26 0.97
C ARG A 111 0.96 -4.43 0.45
N GLN A 112 0.96 -4.64 -0.87
CA GLN A 112 0.17 -5.67 -1.52
C GLN A 112 0.92 -6.26 -2.72
N ASP A 113 1.07 -7.58 -2.73
CA ASP A 113 1.65 -8.30 -3.86
C ASP A 113 0.74 -8.23 -5.08
N ILE A 114 1.38 -8.14 -6.25
CA ILE A 114 0.72 -8.14 -7.55
C ILE A 114 1.20 -9.36 -8.32
N ILE A 115 0.27 -10.27 -8.57
CA ILE A 115 0.55 -11.59 -9.15
C ILE A 115 0.09 -11.60 -10.60
N PRO A 116 0.96 -11.99 -11.56
CA PRO A 116 0.56 -12.13 -12.96
C PRO A 116 -0.68 -13.04 -13.13
N GLY A 117 -1.59 -12.63 -14.00
CA GLY A 117 -2.82 -13.36 -14.25
C GLY A 117 -3.90 -13.24 -13.17
N ARG A 118 -3.69 -12.41 -12.15
CA ARG A 118 -4.69 -12.11 -11.11
C ARG A 118 -4.92 -10.63 -10.97
N THR A 119 -6.19 -10.25 -10.72
CA THR A 119 -6.54 -8.89 -10.29
C THR A 119 -6.73 -8.92 -8.77
N ILE A 120 -5.86 -8.22 -8.07
CA ILE A 120 -5.91 -8.11 -6.60
C ILE A 120 -6.68 -6.84 -6.25
N LYS A 121 -7.67 -6.96 -5.37
CA LYS A 121 -8.51 -5.84 -4.93
C LYS A 121 -8.22 -5.48 -3.49
N GLY A 122 -8.35 -4.21 -3.19
CA GLY A 122 -8.27 -3.67 -1.85
C GLY A 122 -8.71 -2.21 -1.83
N TRP A 123 -8.42 -1.52 -0.74
CA TRP A 123 -8.83 -0.14 -0.57
C TRP A 123 -7.83 0.65 0.27
N PHE A 124 -7.87 1.96 0.13
CA PHE A 124 -7.22 2.91 1.02
C PHE A 124 -7.99 4.22 1.08
N LYS A 125 -7.73 5.01 2.12
CA LYS A 125 -8.27 6.36 2.28
C LYS A 125 -7.13 7.27 2.74
N PRO A 126 -6.61 8.18 1.88
CA PRO A 126 -5.58 9.12 2.28
C PRO A 126 -6.16 10.17 3.22
N THR A 127 -5.46 10.44 4.32
CA THR A 127 -5.90 11.40 5.36
C THR A 127 -5.11 12.70 5.35
N GLU A 128 -3.98 12.74 4.64
CA GLU A 128 -3.13 13.92 4.52
C GLU A 128 -2.85 14.22 3.06
N SER A 129 -2.85 15.51 2.70
CA SER A 129 -2.47 15.97 1.35
C SER A 129 -0.95 16.10 1.24
N GLY A 130 -0.43 15.87 0.04
CA GLY A 130 1.00 15.93 -0.25
C GLY A 130 1.42 14.90 -1.27
N THR A 131 2.72 14.83 -1.54
CA THR A 131 3.30 13.84 -2.45
C THR A 131 4.10 12.82 -1.64
N PHE A 132 3.80 11.54 -1.83
CA PHE A 132 4.40 10.43 -1.10
C PHE A 132 5.04 9.45 -2.10
N ASP A 133 5.99 8.65 -1.61
CA ASP A 133 6.65 7.65 -2.44
C ASP A 133 5.80 6.37 -2.53
N LEU A 134 5.75 5.83 -3.75
CA LEU A 134 5.25 4.51 -4.07
C LEU A 134 6.40 3.70 -4.65
N GLN A 135 6.61 2.49 -4.18
CA GLN A 135 7.74 1.67 -4.58
C GLN A 135 7.33 0.21 -4.83
N CYS A 136 8.12 -0.47 -5.64
CA CYS A 136 8.06 -1.92 -5.72
C CYS A 136 8.81 -2.52 -4.52
N ALA A 137 8.16 -3.37 -3.73
CA ALA A 137 8.74 -3.99 -2.55
C ALA A 137 8.87 -5.52 -2.67
N GLU A 138 8.84 -6.07 -3.90
CA GLU A 138 9.13 -7.47 -4.22
C GLU A 138 10.12 -7.54 -5.39
N ILE A 139 11.13 -8.42 -5.30
CA ILE A 139 12.17 -8.55 -6.31
C ILE A 139 11.57 -8.90 -7.66
N CYS A 140 11.61 -7.97 -8.60
CA CYS A 140 11.02 -8.08 -9.93
C CYS A 140 12.05 -8.04 -11.08
N GLY A 141 13.32 -8.20 -10.80
CA GLY A 141 14.41 -8.21 -11.79
C GLY A 141 15.45 -7.11 -11.57
N ARG A 142 16.30 -6.87 -12.58
CA ARG A 142 17.48 -6.00 -12.44
C ARG A 142 17.16 -4.53 -12.14
N GLY A 143 16.02 -4.03 -12.61
CA GLY A 143 15.57 -2.65 -12.37
C GLY A 143 14.68 -2.50 -11.15
N HIS A 144 14.56 -3.53 -10.30
CA HIS A 144 13.72 -3.50 -9.10
C HIS A 144 13.95 -2.27 -8.22
N SER A 145 15.20 -1.94 -7.94
CA SER A 145 15.56 -0.79 -7.09
C SER A 145 15.26 0.58 -7.72
N MET A 146 14.89 0.61 -8.99
CA MET A 146 14.54 1.85 -9.71
C MET A 146 13.03 1.94 -10.03
N MET A 147 12.24 0.94 -9.63
CA MET A 147 10.80 0.90 -9.86
C MET A 147 10.05 1.68 -8.78
N PHE A 148 10.05 3.01 -8.93
CA PHE A 148 9.37 3.95 -8.06
C PHE A 148 8.27 4.68 -8.81
N ALA A 149 7.32 5.23 -8.07
CA ALA A 149 6.31 6.17 -8.54
C ALA A 149 6.04 7.22 -7.44
N ALA A 150 5.38 8.30 -7.80
CA ALA A 150 4.84 9.25 -6.83
C ALA A 150 3.34 9.02 -6.65
N ILE A 151 2.83 9.23 -5.45
CA ILE A 151 1.41 9.40 -5.20
C ILE A 151 1.15 10.82 -4.70
N THR A 152 0.38 11.58 -5.46
CA THR A 152 -0.02 12.95 -5.11
C THR A 152 -1.44 12.93 -4.56
N VAL A 153 -1.57 13.29 -3.30
CA VAL A 153 -2.85 13.44 -2.61
C VAL A 153 -3.28 14.91 -2.68
N HIS A 154 -4.25 15.19 -3.50
CA HIS A 154 -4.81 16.53 -3.68
C HIS A 154 -5.68 16.92 -2.47
N PRO A 155 -5.61 18.19 -2.01
CA PRO A 155 -6.40 18.64 -0.87
C PRO A 155 -7.89 18.65 -1.15
N ASP A 156 -8.29 18.87 -2.40
CA ASP A 156 -9.66 19.00 -2.84
C ASP A 156 -9.90 18.52 -4.28
N ARG A 157 -11.16 18.47 -4.66
CA ARG A 157 -11.61 18.05 -5.99
C ARG A 157 -11.14 19.00 -7.09
N GLN A 158 -11.12 20.31 -6.84
CA GLN A 158 -10.74 21.31 -7.83
C GLN A 158 -9.27 21.16 -8.25
N SER A 159 -8.38 20.98 -7.27
CA SER A 159 -6.95 20.72 -7.53
C SER A 159 -6.74 19.43 -8.31
N TYR A 160 -7.47 18.37 -7.97
CA TYR A 160 -7.42 17.10 -8.68
C TYR A 160 -7.88 17.22 -10.13
N ASP A 161 -9.07 17.81 -10.36
CA ASP A 161 -9.65 17.97 -11.69
C ASP A 161 -8.75 18.85 -12.59
N GLY A 162 -8.19 19.94 -12.05
CA GLY A 162 -7.24 20.77 -12.77
C GLY A 162 -5.98 20.00 -13.21
N THR A 163 -5.47 19.11 -12.37
CA THR A 163 -4.34 18.24 -12.71
C THR A 163 -4.74 17.21 -13.79
N MET A 164 -5.90 16.56 -13.65
CA MET A 164 -6.38 15.61 -14.65
C MET A 164 -6.62 16.26 -16.03
N ASP A 165 -7.14 17.48 -16.06
CA ASP A 165 -7.32 18.22 -17.28
C ASP A 165 -5.97 18.63 -17.91
N ALA A 166 -4.97 19.00 -17.11
CA ALA A 166 -3.62 19.28 -17.60
C ALA A 166 -2.94 18.01 -18.16
N ILE A 167 -3.16 16.84 -17.56
CA ILE A 167 -2.66 15.56 -18.05
C ILE A 167 -3.32 15.23 -19.42
N ARG A 168 -4.64 15.40 -19.54
CA ARG A 168 -5.35 15.20 -20.81
C ARG A 168 -4.88 16.14 -21.91
N ALA A 169 -4.57 17.39 -21.55
CA ALA A 169 -4.05 18.39 -22.47
C ALA A 169 -2.56 18.20 -22.82
N GLY A 170 -1.86 17.27 -22.16
CA GLY A 170 -0.42 17.04 -22.36
C GLY A 170 0.47 18.18 -21.84
N THR A 171 -0.06 19.02 -20.95
CA THR A 171 0.66 20.16 -20.34
C THR A 171 1.18 19.91 -18.94
N TYR A 172 0.88 18.74 -18.39
CA TYR A 172 1.28 18.33 -17.05
C TYR A 172 2.73 17.84 -17.02
N GLU A 173 3.55 18.42 -16.15
CA GLU A 173 4.88 17.88 -15.84
C GLU A 173 4.79 16.98 -14.61
N SER A 174 5.07 15.70 -14.80
CA SER A 174 5.05 14.70 -13.74
C SER A 174 6.10 15.00 -12.67
N HIS A 175 5.71 14.95 -11.41
CA HIS A 175 6.65 15.03 -10.27
C HIS A 175 7.75 13.95 -10.34
N PHE A 176 7.43 12.79 -10.87
CA PHE A 176 8.38 11.70 -11.05
C PHE A 176 9.42 12.06 -12.12
N GLU A 177 9.01 12.62 -13.25
CA GLU A 177 9.91 13.01 -14.33
C GLU A 177 10.81 14.18 -13.90
N LEU A 178 10.28 15.14 -13.16
CA LEU A 178 11.05 16.25 -12.60
C LEU A 178 12.13 15.75 -11.64
N LYS A 179 11.82 14.82 -10.73
CA LYS A 179 12.81 14.18 -9.85
C LYS A 179 13.88 13.43 -10.64
N ARG A 180 13.51 12.78 -11.72
CA ARG A 180 14.44 12.04 -12.59
C ARG A 180 15.41 12.96 -13.33
N GLN A 181 14.94 14.09 -13.80
CA GLN A 181 15.76 15.10 -14.52
C GLN A 181 16.74 15.82 -13.58
N LEU A 182 16.34 16.08 -12.35
CA LEU A 182 17.18 16.75 -11.35
C LEU A 182 18.28 15.82 -10.78
N GLY A 183 18.29 14.54 -11.13
CA GLY A 183 19.19 13.53 -10.57
C GLY A 183 18.86 13.19 -9.12
N PRO A 184 19.69 12.35 -8.47
CA PRO A 184 19.55 12.11 -7.05
C PRO A 184 19.82 13.43 -6.32
N VAL A 185 18.75 14.13 -5.97
CA VAL A 185 18.84 15.22 -5.01
C VAL A 185 19.45 14.63 -3.76
N PRO A 186 20.63 15.08 -3.28
CA PRO A 186 21.11 14.69 -1.96
C PRO A 186 19.98 15.10 -1.04
N LEU A 187 19.30 14.11 -0.45
CA LEU A 187 18.24 14.37 0.51
C LEU A 187 18.85 15.27 1.60
N PRO A 188 18.56 16.56 1.64
CA PRO A 188 18.66 17.21 2.90
C PRO A 188 17.55 16.57 3.72
N PHE A 189 17.92 15.71 4.66
CA PHE A 189 17.08 15.39 5.79
C PHE A 189 16.92 16.66 6.63
N THR A 190 16.36 17.68 6.04
CA THR A 190 15.67 18.72 6.76
C THR A 190 14.28 18.17 6.97
N VAL A 191 14.13 17.35 8.02
CA VAL A 191 12.88 17.30 8.74
C VAL A 191 12.55 18.76 9.02
N SER A 192 11.73 19.36 8.15
CA SER A 192 11.07 20.62 8.49
C SER A 192 10.33 20.29 9.78
N LYS A 193 10.81 20.91 10.85
CA LYS A 193 10.22 20.84 12.19
C LYS A 193 8.90 21.60 12.17
N LYS A 194 7.95 21.07 11.39
CA LYS A 194 6.55 21.36 11.57
C LYS A 194 6.11 20.32 12.59
N GLU A 195 5.90 20.77 13.81
CA GLU A 195 5.51 19.98 14.96
C GLU A 195 4.40 19.00 14.57
N SER A 196 4.81 17.75 14.28
CA SER A 196 3.89 16.64 14.27
C SER A 196 3.53 16.36 15.73
N THR A 197 2.36 16.75 16.14
CA THR A 197 1.75 16.40 17.44
C THR A 197 1.33 14.92 17.49
N SER A 198 2.00 14.06 16.75
CA SER A 198 1.81 12.62 16.85
C SER A 198 2.67 12.05 17.97
N PRO A 199 2.07 11.44 19.01
CA PRO A 199 2.81 10.86 20.15
C PRO A 199 3.79 9.75 19.78
N TYR A 200 3.71 9.21 18.57
CA TYR A 200 4.55 8.10 18.10
C TYR A 200 5.87 8.52 17.41
N ALA A 201 6.05 9.80 17.09
CA ALA A 201 7.28 10.29 16.46
C ALA A 201 8.44 10.51 17.45
N ILE A 202 8.17 10.53 18.75
CA ILE A 202 9.15 10.90 19.79
C ILE A 202 9.92 9.68 20.31
N GLU A 203 9.40 8.46 20.18
CA GLU A 203 10.03 7.27 20.76
C GLU A 203 11.14 6.64 19.89
N LEU A 204 11.09 6.82 18.58
CA LEU A 204 12.12 6.30 17.67
C LEU A 204 13.42 7.10 17.62
N ALA A 205 13.43 8.35 18.12
CA ALA A 205 14.63 9.20 18.15
C ALA A 205 15.52 8.96 19.38
N LYS A 206 15.14 8.09 20.31
CA LYS A 206 15.90 7.77 21.54
C LYS A 206 16.62 6.44 21.51
N SER A 207 16.55 5.67 20.41
CA SER A 207 17.17 4.33 20.29
C SER A 207 18.28 4.22 19.25
N PHE A 208 18.89 5.36 18.83
CA PHE A 208 20.14 5.37 18.05
C PHE A 208 21.13 6.35 18.65
#